data_cffb90e913f9a421f5e8cb18de4a66df
#
_entry.id   cffb90e913f9a421f5e8cb18de4a66df
#
_cell.length_a   1.000
_cell.length_b   1.000
_cell.length_c   1.000
_cell.angle_alpha   90.00
_cell.angle_beta   90.00
_cell.angle_gamma   90.00
#
_symmetry.space_group_name_H-M   'P 1'
#
loop_
_entity.id
_entity.type
_entity.pdbx_description
1 polymer ?
#
loop_
_entity_poly.entity_id
_entity_poly.type
_entity_poly.pdbx_seq_one_letter_code
_entity_poly.pdbx_strand_id
1 'polypeptide(L)'
;IFCFMNMLPKESRSTLTIRDDDYRLSFLQGNFVTLTNMSDHEVDDAIDKMLSPMNVSLHAINPDCRRKLIGRNAARGIEVLERFLDAGIEIHAQIVLCPGINDGEELLATLDYVEARPGITSLAIVPLGFTKHQHRFTASYSDDVEASRAVVHMLEPFQERARATRGNTVFQLADEFYI
;
A
#
# COMPACT_ATOMS: atom_id res chain seq x y z
N ILE A 1 14.24 2.75 0.00
CA ILE A 1 13.03 2.38 -0.73
C ILE A 1 12.70 0.95 -0.31
N PHE A 2 11.51 0.76 0.23
CA PHE A 2 10.94 -0.56 0.39
C PHE A 2 10.61 -1.07 -1.02
N CYS A 3 11.43 -1.93 -1.55
CA CYS A 3 11.20 -2.55 -2.84
C CYS A 3 11.56 -4.02 -2.69
N PHE A 4 10.63 -4.89 -3.02
CA PHE A 4 10.80 -6.33 -2.97
C PHE A 4 12.07 -6.78 -3.74
N MET A 5 12.43 -6.06 -4.80
CA MET A 5 13.66 -6.29 -5.57
C MET A 5 14.95 -6.18 -4.75
N ASN A 6 14.95 -5.38 -3.68
CA ASN A 6 16.11 -5.26 -2.79
C ASN A 6 16.28 -6.48 -1.85
N MET A 7 15.31 -7.39 -1.86
CA MET A 7 15.32 -8.63 -1.07
C MET A 7 15.76 -9.86 -1.88
N LEU A 8 16.12 -9.65 -3.16
CA LEU A 8 16.62 -10.70 -4.04
C LEU A 8 18.15 -10.85 -3.93
N PRO A 9 18.71 -12.04 -4.28
CA PRO A 9 20.15 -12.20 -4.39
C PRO A 9 20.75 -11.22 -5.39
N LYS A 10 21.95 -10.70 -5.11
CA LYS A 10 22.63 -9.74 -6.01
C LYS A 10 22.96 -10.33 -7.38
N GLU A 11 23.11 -11.66 -7.46
CA GLU A 11 23.41 -12.41 -8.69
C GLU A 11 22.15 -12.79 -9.48
N SER A 12 20.97 -12.31 -9.07
CA SER A 12 19.74 -12.57 -9.79
C SER A 12 19.80 -12.04 -11.22
N ARG A 13 19.21 -12.78 -12.17
CA ARG A 13 19.12 -12.33 -13.58
C ARG A 13 18.45 -10.96 -13.64
N SER A 14 18.92 -10.08 -14.50
CA SER A 14 18.37 -8.72 -14.67
C SER A 14 16.88 -8.70 -14.99
N THR A 15 16.37 -9.73 -15.66
CA THR A 15 14.93 -9.90 -15.93
C THR A 15 14.07 -10.12 -14.69
N LEU A 16 14.66 -10.56 -13.56
CA LEU A 16 13.97 -10.73 -12.28
C LEU A 16 14.04 -9.46 -11.40
N THR A 17 14.80 -8.46 -11.83
CA THR A 17 15.02 -7.22 -11.08
C THR A 17 14.48 -5.98 -11.80
N ILE A 18 13.54 -6.18 -12.75
CA ILE A 18 12.85 -5.09 -13.42
C ILE A 18 11.94 -4.39 -12.40
N ARG A 19 12.10 -3.09 -12.27
CA ARG A 19 11.18 -2.26 -11.47
C ARG A 19 9.98 -1.93 -12.32
N ASP A 20 8.82 -2.37 -11.88
CA ASP A 20 7.55 -2.29 -12.57
C ASP A 20 6.60 -1.24 -11.95
N ASP A 21 7.15 -0.18 -11.37
CA ASP A 21 6.39 0.95 -10.83
C ASP A 21 5.86 1.84 -11.99
N ASP A 22 5.06 1.21 -12.86
CA ASP A 22 4.45 1.79 -14.06
C ASP A 22 2.92 1.71 -13.92
N TYR A 23 2.24 2.87 -13.96
CA TYR A 23 0.79 2.97 -13.79
C TYR A 23 0.00 2.17 -14.85
N ARG A 24 0.56 1.96 -16.04
CA ARG A 24 -0.08 1.14 -17.10
C ARG A 24 -0.13 -0.32 -16.71
N LEU A 25 0.91 -0.83 -16.03
CA LEU A 25 0.93 -2.19 -15.50
C LEU A 25 -0.02 -2.34 -14.31
N SER A 26 -0.23 -1.27 -13.53
CA SER A 26 -1.25 -1.26 -12.48
C SER A 26 -2.63 -1.55 -13.05
N PHE A 27 -3.03 -0.80 -14.09
CA PHE A 27 -4.31 -0.98 -14.76
C PHE A 27 -4.42 -2.33 -15.50
N LEU A 28 -3.38 -2.73 -16.26
CA LEU A 28 -3.44 -3.91 -17.13
C LEU A 28 -3.27 -5.25 -16.40
N GLN A 29 -2.48 -5.27 -15.32
CA GLN A 29 -2.03 -6.50 -14.65
C GLN A 29 -2.25 -6.51 -13.15
N GLY A 30 -2.75 -5.43 -12.56
CA GLY A 30 -2.97 -5.32 -11.13
C GLY A 30 -1.70 -5.08 -10.31
N ASN A 31 -0.62 -4.62 -10.92
CA ASN A 31 0.61 -4.30 -10.19
C ASN A 31 0.39 -3.12 -9.24
N PHE A 32 0.86 -3.25 -8.00
CA PHE A 32 0.80 -2.16 -7.03
C PHE A 32 1.92 -1.15 -7.29
N VAL A 33 1.55 0.09 -7.63
CA VAL A 33 2.46 1.20 -7.94
C VAL A 33 2.48 2.24 -6.84
N THR A 34 3.58 2.97 -6.72
CA THR A 34 3.75 3.98 -5.66
C THR A 34 3.21 5.35 -6.03
N LEU A 35 2.93 5.61 -7.30
CA LEU A 35 2.56 6.90 -7.89
C LEU A 35 3.62 8.02 -7.72
N THR A 36 4.82 7.68 -7.27
CA THR A 36 5.86 8.66 -6.91
C THR A 36 6.67 9.16 -8.11
N ASN A 37 6.57 8.47 -9.24
CA ASN A 37 7.35 8.69 -10.47
C ASN A 37 6.51 9.23 -11.64
N MET A 38 5.22 9.47 -11.44
CA MET A 38 4.34 10.00 -12.49
C MET A 38 4.54 11.50 -12.69
N SER A 39 4.73 11.90 -13.95
CA SER A 39 4.65 13.29 -14.39
C SER A 39 3.20 13.77 -14.43
N ASP A 40 2.98 15.09 -14.46
CA ASP A 40 1.62 15.63 -14.56
C ASP A 40 0.91 15.20 -15.84
N HIS A 41 1.65 15.12 -16.96
CA HIS A 41 1.13 14.62 -18.22
C HIS A 41 0.64 13.16 -18.12
N GLU A 42 1.38 12.29 -17.43
CA GLU A 42 0.97 10.89 -17.26
C GLU A 42 -0.23 10.76 -16.32
N VAL A 43 -0.34 11.65 -15.31
CA VAL A 43 -1.52 11.71 -14.44
C VAL A 43 -2.74 12.15 -15.24
N ASP A 44 -2.62 13.22 -16.03
CA ASP A 44 -3.70 13.72 -16.90
C ASP A 44 -4.13 12.65 -17.91
N ASP A 45 -3.18 11.98 -18.55
CA ASP A 45 -3.43 10.91 -19.52
C ASP A 45 -4.16 9.70 -18.88
N ALA A 46 -3.80 9.32 -17.65
CA ALA A 46 -4.47 8.26 -16.92
C ALA A 46 -5.91 8.64 -16.54
N ILE A 47 -6.13 9.91 -16.17
CA ILE A 47 -7.46 10.46 -15.86
C ILE A 47 -8.32 10.54 -17.12
N ASP A 48 -7.81 11.12 -18.20
CA ASP A 48 -8.54 11.25 -19.47
C ASP A 48 -8.99 9.91 -20.04
N LYS A 49 -8.18 8.87 -19.85
CA LYS A 49 -8.48 7.48 -20.25
C LYS A 49 -9.31 6.71 -19.24
N MET A 50 -9.62 7.29 -18.08
CA MET A 50 -10.32 6.62 -16.98
C MET A 50 -9.71 5.24 -16.63
N LEU A 51 -8.40 5.21 -16.42
CA LEU A 51 -7.69 3.97 -16.06
C LEU A 51 -8.07 3.52 -14.64
N SER A 52 -9.14 2.78 -14.52
CA SER A 52 -9.75 2.35 -13.25
C SER A 52 -10.07 0.84 -13.30
N PRO A 53 -9.85 0.07 -12.21
CA PRO A 53 -9.21 0.51 -10.96
C PRO A 53 -7.69 0.62 -11.06
N MET A 54 -7.10 1.43 -10.17
CA MET A 54 -5.64 1.51 -9.99
C MET A 54 -5.21 0.84 -8.69
N ASN A 55 -4.16 0.03 -8.75
CA ASN A 55 -3.58 -0.65 -7.59
C ASN A 55 -2.42 0.17 -7.02
N VAL A 56 -2.55 0.64 -5.77
CA VAL A 56 -1.64 1.64 -5.19
C VAL A 56 -0.97 1.13 -3.91
N SER A 57 0.36 1.15 -3.91
CA SER A 57 1.19 0.95 -2.71
C SER A 57 1.10 2.21 -1.82
N LEU A 58 0.12 2.23 -0.90
CA LEU A 58 -0.15 3.37 -0.03
C LEU A 58 0.86 3.45 1.11
N HIS A 59 1.01 2.38 1.86
CA HIS A 59 1.89 2.16 3.03
C HIS A 59 1.64 3.06 4.23
N ALA A 60 1.50 4.36 4.06
CA ALA A 60 1.16 5.35 5.08
C ALA A 60 0.66 6.63 4.42
N ILE A 61 -0.18 7.39 5.11
CA ILE A 61 -0.62 8.71 4.66
C ILE A 61 0.37 9.81 5.08
N ASN A 62 1.03 9.66 6.20
CA ASN A 62 2.05 10.59 6.67
C ASN A 62 3.26 10.60 5.71
N PRO A 63 3.60 11.76 5.08
CA PRO A 63 4.68 11.82 4.09
C PRO A 63 6.06 11.44 4.65
N ASP A 64 6.34 11.74 5.91
CA ASP A 64 7.62 11.41 6.53
C ASP A 64 7.74 9.91 6.85
N CYS A 65 6.66 9.29 7.33
CA CYS A 65 6.58 7.84 7.48
C CYS A 65 6.70 7.16 6.11
N ARG A 66 5.92 7.59 5.12
CA ARG A 66 5.94 7.05 3.77
C ARG A 66 7.32 7.21 3.09
N ARG A 67 8.02 8.33 3.35
CA ARG A 67 9.40 8.57 2.84
C ARG A 67 10.40 7.53 3.36
N LYS A 68 10.27 7.08 4.60
CA LYS A 68 11.12 6.02 5.17
C LYS A 68 10.97 4.71 4.39
N LEU A 69 9.77 4.44 3.86
CA LEU A 69 9.44 3.21 3.14
C LEU A 69 9.78 3.30 1.64
N ILE A 70 9.31 4.32 0.94
CA ILE A 70 9.36 4.41 -0.53
C ILE A 70 10.22 5.53 -1.11
N GLY A 71 10.81 6.40 -0.26
CA GLY A 71 11.83 7.37 -0.69
C GLY A 71 11.31 8.79 -0.90
N ARG A 72 12.10 9.60 -1.62
CA ARG A 72 12.01 11.06 -1.61
C ARG A 72 10.66 11.63 -2.10
N ASN A 73 10.05 11.01 -3.10
CA ASN A 73 8.85 11.53 -3.73
C ASN A 73 7.55 11.02 -3.07
N ALA A 74 7.63 10.60 -1.81
CA ALA A 74 6.50 10.02 -1.10
C ALA A 74 5.26 10.91 -1.07
N ALA A 75 5.43 12.23 -0.85
CA ALA A 75 4.35 13.20 -0.86
C ALA A 75 3.67 13.30 -2.23
N ARG A 76 4.45 13.30 -3.32
CA ARG A 76 3.91 13.33 -4.69
C ARG A 76 2.93 12.19 -4.95
N GLY A 77 3.22 10.98 -4.44
CA GLY A 77 2.32 9.85 -4.62
C GLY A 77 0.95 10.04 -3.95
N ILE A 78 0.87 10.79 -2.84
CA ILE A 78 -0.41 11.14 -2.22
C ILE A 78 -1.15 12.21 -3.03
N GLU A 79 -0.44 13.21 -3.55
CA GLU A 79 -1.05 14.23 -4.44
C GLU A 79 -1.67 13.58 -5.69
N VAL A 80 -0.98 12.64 -6.31
CA VAL A 80 -1.49 11.90 -7.47
C VAL A 80 -2.69 11.04 -7.10
N LEU A 81 -2.64 10.35 -5.94
CA LEU A 81 -3.75 9.56 -5.42
C LEU A 81 -5.02 10.40 -5.23
N GLU A 82 -4.90 11.60 -4.63
CA GLU A 82 -6.04 12.50 -4.46
C GLU A 82 -6.61 12.95 -5.82
N ARG A 83 -5.76 13.29 -6.80
CA ARG A 83 -6.22 13.64 -8.15
C ARG A 83 -6.97 12.50 -8.83
N PHE A 84 -6.54 11.25 -8.65
CA PHE A 84 -7.25 10.09 -9.18
C PHE A 84 -8.61 9.90 -8.50
N LEU A 85 -8.67 10.04 -7.17
CA LEU A 85 -9.92 9.95 -6.42
C LEU A 85 -10.90 11.08 -6.82
N ASP A 86 -10.42 12.31 -6.97
CA ASP A 86 -11.22 13.45 -7.41
C ASP A 86 -11.78 13.26 -8.84
N ALA A 87 -11.02 12.56 -9.69
CA ALA A 87 -11.44 12.19 -11.06
C ALA A 87 -12.40 10.98 -11.11
N GLY A 88 -12.67 10.33 -9.97
CA GLY A 88 -13.54 9.15 -9.89
C GLY A 88 -12.87 7.81 -10.25
N ILE A 89 -11.53 7.78 -10.28
CA ILE A 89 -10.79 6.52 -10.46
C ILE A 89 -10.85 5.73 -9.15
N GLU A 90 -11.28 4.47 -9.24
CA GLU A 90 -11.27 3.55 -8.10
C GLU A 90 -9.85 3.12 -7.75
N ILE A 91 -9.58 3.01 -6.44
CA ILE A 91 -8.28 2.64 -5.91
C ILE A 91 -8.39 1.35 -5.11
N HIS A 92 -7.53 0.39 -5.45
CA HIS A 92 -7.18 -0.74 -4.60
C HIS A 92 -5.86 -0.42 -3.91
N ALA A 93 -5.88 -0.20 -2.60
CA ALA A 93 -4.71 0.19 -1.84
C ALA A 93 -4.04 -1.01 -1.15
N GLN A 94 -2.73 -0.92 -0.95
CA GLN A 94 -1.97 -1.91 -0.20
C GLN A 94 -1.05 -1.22 0.83
N ILE A 95 -0.98 -1.83 2.02
CA ILE A 95 -0.01 -1.50 3.05
C ILE A 95 0.87 -2.74 3.28
N VAL A 96 2.18 -2.58 3.17
CA VAL A 96 3.13 -3.51 3.80
C VAL A 96 3.40 -2.99 5.20
N LEU A 97 2.93 -3.70 6.21
CA LEU A 97 3.01 -3.28 7.60
C LEU A 97 4.38 -3.64 8.17
N CYS A 98 5.13 -2.60 8.57
CA CYS A 98 6.49 -2.69 9.08
C CYS A 98 6.51 -2.29 10.55
N PRO A 99 6.81 -3.20 11.50
CA PRO A 99 6.84 -2.91 12.93
C PRO A 99 7.71 -1.70 13.27
N GLY A 100 7.17 -0.77 14.08
CA GLY A 100 7.85 0.45 14.52
C GLY A 100 8.05 1.52 13.43
N ILE A 101 7.40 1.39 12.25
CA ILE A 101 7.51 2.37 11.16
C ILE A 101 6.15 2.93 10.78
N ASN A 102 5.23 2.09 10.29
CA ASN A 102 3.91 2.50 9.81
C ASN A 102 2.78 1.76 10.51
N ASP A 103 3.04 1.27 11.71
CA ASP A 103 2.08 0.63 12.63
C ASP A 103 1.52 1.61 13.67
N GLY A 104 0.77 1.13 14.63
CA GLY A 104 0.20 1.93 15.71
C GLY A 104 -0.59 3.14 15.21
N GLU A 105 -0.24 4.33 15.67
CA GLU A 105 -0.93 5.59 15.30
C GLU A 105 -0.82 5.91 13.81
N GLU A 106 0.28 5.57 13.15
CA GLU A 106 0.45 5.78 11.70
C GLU A 106 -0.49 4.88 10.89
N LEU A 107 -0.68 3.62 11.31
CA LEU A 107 -1.66 2.73 10.71
C LEU A 107 -3.07 3.27 10.94
N LEU A 108 -3.40 3.66 12.16
CA LEU A 108 -4.72 4.19 12.49
C LEU A 108 -5.07 5.41 11.64
N ALA A 109 -4.14 6.39 11.53
CA ALA A 109 -4.33 7.57 10.68
C ALA A 109 -4.53 7.20 9.19
N THR A 110 -3.87 6.15 8.72
CA THR A 110 -4.03 5.66 7.34
C THR A 110 -5.37 4.95 7.15
N LEU A 111 -5.86 4.20 8.16
CA LEU A 111 -7.19 3.58 8.13
C LEU A 111 -8.30 4.65 8.11
N ASP A 112 -8.20 5.69 8.95
CA ASP A 112 -9.14 6.82 8.96
C ASP A 112 -9.15 7.54 7.61
N TYR A 113 -7.99 7.75 7.00
CA TYR A 113 -7.87 8.32 5.66
C TYR A 113 -8.62 7.50 4.60
N VAL A 114 -8.46 6.17 4.61
CA VAL A 114 -9.13 5.26 3.68
C VAL A 114 -10.64 5.22 3.95
N GLU A 115 -11.05 5.20 5.20
CA GLU A 115 -12.48 5.21 5.58
C GLU A 115 -13.19 6.46 5.06
N ALA A 116 -12.55 7.62 5.13
CA ALA A 116 -13.09 8.90 4.64
C ALA A 116 -13.17 9.02 3.11
N ARG A 117 -12.61 8.05 2.35
CA ARG A 117 -12.51 8.11 0.87
C ARG A 117 -13.19 6.93 0.20
N PRO A 118 -14.48 7.05 -0.17
CA PRO A 118 -15.23 5.95 -0.79
C PRO A 118 -14.62 5.40 -2.09
N GLY A 119 -13.86 6.22 -2.83
CA GLY A 119 -13.14 5.81 -4.04
C GLY A 119 -12.01 4.82 -3.78
N ILE A 120 -11.53 4.68 -2.54
CA ILE A 120 -10.67 3.57 -2.14
C ILE A 120 -11.59 2.39 -1.78
N THR A 121 -11.74 1.47 -2.72
CA THR A 121 -12.72 0.39 -2.64
C THR A 121 -12.21 -0.86 -1.92
N SER A 122 -10.88 -1.02 -1.81
CA SER A 122 -10.24 -2.05 -1.00
C SER A 122 -8.90 -1.60 -0.45
N LEU A 123 -8.56 -2.08 0.75
CA LEU A 123 -7.26 -1.94 1.38
C LEU A 123 -6.79 -3.32 1.85
N ALA A 124 -5.70 -3.81 1.27
CA ALA A 124 -5.00 -5.01 1.71
C ALA A 124 -3.82 -4.64 2.61
N ILE A 125 -3.74 -5.24 3.79
CA ILE A 125 -2.62 -5.08 4.73
C ILE A 125 -1.89 -6.41 4.81
N VAL A 126 -0.61 -6.40 4.43
CA VAL A 126 0.26 -7.58 4.45
C VAL A 126 1.41 -7.34 5.42
N PRO A 127 1.87 -8.34 6.18
CA PRO A 127 3.03 -8.17 7.04
C PRO A 127 4.29 -8.05 6.20
N LEU A 128 5.30 -7.38 6.75
CA LEU A 128 6.62 -7.33 6.13
C LEU A 128 7.21 -8.73 6.05
N GLY A 129 7.41 -9.22 4.83
CA GLY A 129 8.10 -10.49 4.58
C GLY A 129 9.63 -10.34 4.62
N PHE A 130 10.31 -11.39 5.06
CA PHE A 130 11.77 -11.44 5.08
C PHE A 130 12.34 -12.40 4.06
N THR A 131 13.50 -12.01 3.53
CA THR A 131 14.39 -12.94 2.84
C THR A 131 15.77 -12.89 3.50
N LYS A 132 16.57 -13.94 3.33
CA LYS A 132 17.95 -13.97 3.84
C LYS A 132 18.88 -12.90 3.24
N HIS A 133 18.41 -12.16 2.24
CA HIS A 133 19.20 -11.16 1.50
C HIS A 133 18.88 -9.72 1.92
N GLN A 134 17.85 -9.51 2.74
CA GLN A 134 17.56 -8.19 3.29
C GLN A 134 18.16 -8.06 4.70
N HIS A 135 18.65 -6.85 5.02
CA HIS A 135 19.30 -6.56 6.31
C HIS A 135 18.77 -5.26 6.94
N ARG A 136 17.74 -4.65 6.35
CA ARG A 136 17.20 -3.36 6.80
C ARG A 136 16.18 -3.50 7.91
N PHE A 137 15.41 -4.58 7.90
CA PHE A 137 14.34 -4.82 8.86
C PHE A 137 14.68 -6.06 9.70
N THR A 138 14.32 -6.03 10.97
CA THR A 138 14.66 -7.09 11.94
C THR A 138 13.45 -7.70 12.65
N ALA A 139 12.25 -7.17 12.39
CA ALA A 139 11.01 -7.65 12.97
C ALA A 139 9.91 -7.78 11.91
N SER A 140 9.04 -8.77 12.06
CA SER A 140 7.84 -9.00 11.26
C SER A 140 6.69 -9.41 12.14
N TYR A 141 5.47 -9.12 11.73
CA TYR A 141 4.26 -9.60 12.39
C TYR A 141 4.11 -11.12 12.29
N SER A 142 4.65 -11.75 11.26
CA SER A 142 4.61 -13.22 11.12
C SER A 142 5.30 -13.99 12.26
N ASP A 143 6.16 -13.33 13.04
CA ASP A 143 6.91 -13.92 14.14
C ASP A 143 6.40 -13.45 15.52
N ASP A 144 5.33 -12.61 15.56
CA ASP A 144 4.79 -12.02 16.79
C ASP A 144 3.25 -12.12 16.82
N VAL A 145 2.77 -13.17 17.46
CA VAL A 145 1.33 -13.49 17.57
C VAL A 145 0.56 -12.40 18.31
N GLU A 146 1.13 -11.82 19.37
CA GLU A 146 0.45 -10.79 20.16
C GLU A 146 0.35 -9.47 19.36
N ALA A 147 1.42 -9.08 18.67
CA ALA A 147 1.39 -7.93 17.79
C ALA A 147 0.40 -8.13 16.62
N SER A 148 0.37 -9.32 16.02
CA SER A 148 -0.59 -9.67 14.96
C SER A 148 -2.04 -9.59 15.45
N ARG A 149 -2.33 -10.14 16.65
CA ARG A 149 -3.65 -10.05 17.28
C ARG A 149 -4.08 -8.60 17.53
N ALA A 150 -3.14 -7.74 17.98
CA ALA A 150 -3.43 -6.32 18.17
C ALA A 150 -3.82 -5.62 16.85
N VAL A 151 -3.18 -5.97 15.74
CA VAL A 151 -3.56 -5.45 14.40
C VAL A 151 -4.94 -5.93 13.99
N VAL A 152 -5.26 -7.22 14.20
CA VAL A 152 -6.59 -7.78 13.92
C VAL A 152 -7.66 -6.98 14.68
N HIS A 153 -7.52 -6.81 15.99
CA HIS A 153 -8.46 -6.05 16.82
C HIS A 153 -8.56 -4.57 16.42
N MET A 154 -7.48 -3.97 15.94
CA MET A 154 -7.50 -2.59 15.44
C MET A 154 -8.38 -2.45 14.20
N LEU A 155 -8.39 -3.44 13.31
CA LEU A 155 -9.15 -3.40 12.06
C LEU A 155 -10.63 -3.75 12.22
N GLU A 156 -10.99 -4.58 13.20
CA GLU A 156 -12.38 -5.03 13.39
C GLU A 156 -13.41 -3.89 13.33
N PRO A 157 -13.26 -2.76 14.06
CA PRO A 157 -14.22 -1.66 14.00
C PRO A 157 -14.35 -1.02 12.61
N PHE A 158 -13.24 -0.91 11.86
CA PHE A 158 -13.23 -0.38 10.49
C PHE A 158 -13.98 -1.32 9.53
N GLN A 159 -13.74 -2.62 9.65
CA GLN A 159 -14.44 -3.64 8.86
C GLN A 159 -15.95 -3.63 9.12
N GLU A 160 -16.36 -3.50 10.37
CA GLU A 160 -17.77 -3.42 10.76
C GLU A 160 -18.45 -2.18 10.18
N ARG A 161 -17.83 -1.01 10.33
CA ARG A 161 -18.35 0.24 9.76
C ARG A 161 -18.40 0.20 8.24
N ALA A 162 -17.37 -0.37 7.60
CA ALA A 162 -17.34 -0.53 6.14
C ALA A 162 -18.45 -1.45 5.65
N ARG A 163 -18.72 -2.59 6.31
CA ARG A 163 -19.85 -3.47 5.98
C ARG A 163 -21.19 -2.74 6.11
N ALA A 164 -21.35 -1.95 7.18
CA ALA A 164 -22.60 -1.21 7.43
C ALA A 164 -22.83 -0.08 6.42
N THR A 165 -21.78 0.62 5.98
CA THR A 165 -21.90 1.83 5.14
C THR A 165 -21.66 1.57 3.66
N ARG A 166 -20.82 0.59 3.29
CA ARG A 166 -20.40 0.31 1.92
C ARG A 166 -20.84 -1.08 1.42
N GLY A 167 -21.39 -1.93 2.29
CA GLY A 167 -21.84 -3.29 1.95
C GLY A 167 -20.70 -4.32 1.78
N ASN A 168 -19.46 -3.94 2.03
CA ASN A 168 -18.29 -4.83 1.97
C ASN A 168 -17.29 -4.49 3.08
N THR A 169 -16.25 -5.33 3.28
CA THR A 169 -15.27 -5.15 4.35
C THR A 169 -14.25 -4.05 4.09
N VAL A 170 -13.98 -3.68 2.86
CA VAL A 170 -12.93 -2.74 2.43
C VAL A 170 -11.53 -3.10 2.98
N PHE A 171 -11.39 -3.18 4.31
CA PHE A 171 -10.15 -3.41 5.05
C PHE A 171 -9.90 -4.91 5.21
N GLN A 172 -8.80 -5.41 4.66
CA GLN A 172 -8.47 -6.83 4.65
C GLN A 172 -7.04 -7.05 5.17
N LEU A 173 -6.89 -8.05 6.04
CA LEU A 173 -5.59 -8.54 6.47
C LEU A 173 -5.23 -9.79 5.68
N ALA A 174 -3.95 -9.94 5.36
CA ALA A 174 -3.43 -11.17 4.79
C ALA A 174 -3.47 -12.30 5.82
N ASP A 175 -3.52 -13.54 5.34
CA ASP A 175 -3.69 -14.74 6.16
C ASP A 175 -2.61 -14.90 7.24
N GLU A 176 -1.41 -14.36 6.99
CA GLU A 176 -0.27 -14.39 7.90
C GLU A 176 -0.52 -13.70 9.25
N PHE A 177 -1.53 -12.85 9.37
CA PHE A 177 -1.92 -12.25 10.66
C PHE A 177 -2.78 -13.18 11.52
N TYR A 178 -3.29 -14.29 10.96
CA TYR A 178 -4.21 -15.22 11.62
C TYR A 178 -3.60 -16.59 11.92
N ILE A 179 -2.36 -16.82 11.52
CA ILE A 179 -1.67 -18.13 11.63
C ILE A 179 -0.78 -18.19 12.87
#